data_2cbd46b43b629590d82e739ba3dd8606
#
_entry.id   2cbd46b43b629590d82e739ba3dd8606
#
_cell.length_a   1.000
_cell.length_b   1.000
_cell.length_c   1.000
_cell.angle_alpha   90.00
_cell.angle_beta   90.00
_cell.angle_gamma   90.00
#
_symmetry.space_group_name_H-M   'P 1'
#
loop_
_entity.id
_entity.type
_entity.pdbx_description
1 polymer ?
#
loop_
_entity_poly.entity_id
_entity_poly.type
_entity_poly.pdbx_seq_one_letter_code
_entity_poly.pdbx_strand_id
1 'polypeptide(L)'
;MARVSVFKGRDARLNKAIFWILAQQGPLTIYDIWRRLRAERDFTYIRYHTVNRRVRALEDHGYIEKSGERKTKTGFAAKLYQLTARAYLAMLLSSIDLEDFIKKASEAMILSALSAFICPEFQS
;
A
#
# COMPACT_ATOMS: atom_id res chain seq x y z
N MET A 1 -14.61 4.06 14.99
CA MET A 1 -13.22 4.32 14.60
C MET A 1 -13.15 4.63 13.10
N ALA A 2 -12.51 5.72 12.73
CA ALA A 2 -12.37 6.09 11.33
C ALA A 2 -11.35 5.18 10.63
N ARG A 3 -11.69 4.70 9.45
CA ARG A 3 -10.76 3.93 8.60
C ARG A 3 -10.37 4.77 7.39
N VAL A 4 -9.14 4.59 6.94
CA VAL A 4 -8.71 5.17 5.68
C VAL A 4 -9.50 4.54 4.54
N SER A 5 -9.94 5.35 3.55
CA SER A 5 -10.86 4.90 2.51
C SER A 5 -10.36 3.70 1.71
N VAL A 6 -9.05 3.57 1.50
CA VAL A 6 -8.47 2.44 0.77
C VAL A 6 -8.72 1.11 1.50
N PHE A 7 -8.96 1.15 2.80
CA PHE A 7 -9.22 -0.03 3.61
C PHE A 7 -10.69 -0.14 4.01
N LYS A 8 -11.57 0.52 3.29
CA LYS A 8 -13.03 0.43 3.46
C LYS A 8 -13.65 -0.19 2.22
N GLY A 9 -14.84 -0.75 2.40
CA GLY A 9 -15.66 -1.23 1.31
C GLY A 9 -15.25 -2.58 0.78
N ARG A 10 -15.76 -2.89 -0.42
CA ARG A 10 -15.66 -4.21 -1.03
C ARG A 10 -14.22 -4.64 -1.32
N ASP A 11 -13.36 -3.69 -1.71
CA ASP A 11 -11.99 -3.99 -2.09
C ASP A 11 -10.99 -3.90 -0.93
N ALA A 12 -11.46 -3.66 0.29
CA ALA A 12 -10.59 -3.43 1.44
C ALA A 12 -9.64 -4.59 1.71
N ARG A 13 -10.16 -5.82 1.67
CA ARG A 13 -9.34 -7.02 1.94
C ARG A 13 -8.27 -7.24 0.88
N LEU A 14 -8.64 -7.04 -0.38
CA LEU A 14 -7.68 -7.17 -1.48
C LEU A 14 -6.62 -6.07 -1.43
N ASN A 15 -7.02 -4.83 -1.19
CA ASN A 15 -6.10 -3.71 -1.04
C ASN A 15 -5.10 -3.99 0.09
N LYS A 16 -5.59 -4.45 1.22
CA LYS A 16 -4.76 -4.77 2.39
C LYS A 16 -3.75 -5.86 2.07
N ALA A 17 -4.18 -6.91 1.37
CA ALA A 17 -3.31 -8.02 0.98
C ALA A 17 -2.22 -7.55 0.01
N ILE A 18 -2.57 -6.73 -0.98
CA ILE A 18 -1.60 -6.18 -1.94
C ILE A 18 -0.57 -5.31 -1.22
N PHE A 19 -1.02 -4.42 -0.33
CA PHE A 19 -0.12 -3.56 0.45
C PHE A 19 0.84 -4.39 1.28
N TRP A 20 0.34 -5.42 1.95
CA TRP A 20 1.15 -6.29 2.80
C TRP A 20 2.23 -7.02 2.00
N ILE A 21 1.86 -7.55 0.84
CA ILE A 21 2.80 -8.25 -0.04
C ILE A 21 3.90 -7.29 -0.49
N LEU A 22 3.55 -6.10 -0.96
CA LEU A 22 4.54 -5.13 -1.43
C LEU A 22 5.41 -4.59 -0.30
N ALA A 23 4.85 -4.44 0.91
CA ALA A 23 5.62 -3.99 2.07
C ALA A 23 6.69 -4.99 2.47
N GLN A 24 6.38 -6.29 2.37
CA GLN A 24 7.30 -7.35 2.79
C GLN A 24 8.31 -7.73 1.71
N GLN A 25 7.88 -7.76 0.45
CA GLN A 25 8.65 -8.36 -0.65
C GLN A 25 9.41 -7.32 -1.48
N GLY A 26 9.10 -6.04 -1.29
CA GLY A 26 9.69 -4.98 -2.10
C GLY A 26 9.06 -4.90 -3.48
N PRO A 27 9.73 -4.29 -4.47
CA PRO A 27 9.15 -4.13 -5.79
C PRO A 27 8.84 -5.47 -6.46
N LEU A 28 7.62 -5.59 -7.00
CA LEU A 28 7.14 -6.80 -7.67
C LEU A 28 6.38 -6.42 -8.94
N THR A 29 6.35 -7.35 -9.90
CA THR A 29 5.45 -7.23 -11.05
C THR A 29 4.03 -7.57 -10.62
N ILE A 30 3.04 -7.17 -11.42
CA ILE A 30 1.64 -7.54 -11.16
C ILE A 30 1.49 -9.07 -11.16
N TYR A 31 2.20 -9.76 -12.05
CA TYR A 31 2.19 -11.21 -12.10
C TYR A 31 2.68 -11.82 -10.78
N ASP A 32 3.76 -11.29 -10.21
CA ASP A 32 4.30 -11.76 -8.93
C ASP A 32 3.31 -11.50 -7.79
N ILE A 33 2.66 -10.33 -7.79
CA ILE A 33 1.63 -10.01 -6.81
C ILE A 33 0.48 -11.02 -6.89
N TRP A 34 0.02 -11.30 -8.12
CA TRP A 34 -1.05 -12.26 -8.35
C TRP A 34 -0.68 -13.67 -7.86
N ARG A 35 0.53 -14.11 -8.17
CA ARG A 35 0.99 -15.44 -7.70
C ARG A 35 1.00 -15.54 -6.18
N ARG A 36 1.47 -14.50 -5.51
CA ARG A 36 1.53 -14.49 -4.04
C ARG A 36 0.14 -14.45 -3.43
N LEU A 37 -0.78 -13.70 -4.03
CA LEU A 37 -2.16 -13.69 -3.60
C LEU A 37 -2.80 -15.07 -3.70
N ARG A 38 -2.55 -15.77 -4.79
CA ARG A 38 -3.11 -17.11 -4.99
C ARG A 38 -2.58 -18.13 -4.00
N ALA A 39 -1.45 -17.87 -3.39
CA ALA A 39 -0.91 -18.72 -2.33
C ALA A 39 -1.64 -18.50 -0.99
N GLU A 40 -2.43 -17.46 -0.87
CA GLU A 40 -3.20 -17.18 0.34
C GLU A 40 -4.59 -17.80 0.25
N ARG A 41 -5.10 -18.28 1.39
CA ARG A 41 -6.39 -18.97 1.46
C ARG A 41 -7.54 -18.15 0.87
N ASP A 42 -7.58 -16.86 1.20
CA ASP A 42 -8.70 -16.00 0.82
C ASP A 42 -8.70 -15.64 -0.66
N PHE A 43 -7.58 -15.82 -1.36
CA PHE A 43 -7.41 -15.37 -2.74
C PHE A 43 -6.98 -16.50 -3.68
N THR A 44 -7.22 -17.75 -3.32
CA THR A 44 -6.78 -18.93 -4.09
C THR A 44 -7.29 -18.89 -5.54
N TYR A 45 -8.48 -18.36 -5.77
CA TYR A 45 -9.13 -18.33 -7.08
C TYR A 45 -9.17 -16.94 -7.71
N ILE A 46 -8.42 -15.99 -7.20
CA ILE A 46 -8.41 -14.64 -7.76
C ILE A 46 -7.84 -14.65 -9.18
N ARG A 47 -8.48 -13.89 -10.07
CA ARG A 47 -8.06 -13.80 -11.48
C ARG A 47 -7.00 -12.72 -11.66
N TYR A 48 -6.11 -12.96 -12.62
CA TYR A 48 -5.04 -12.01 -12.93
C TYR A 48 -5.59 -10.61 -13.26
N HIS A 49 -6.61 -10.52 -14.09
CA HIS A 49 -7.14 -9.21 -14.50
C HIS A 49 -7.76 -8.44 -13.33
N THR A 50 -8.25 -9.12 -12.31
CA THR A 50 -8.77 -8.49 -11.11
C THR A 50 -7.63 -7.80 -10.34
N VAL A 51 -6.50 -8.49 -10.20
CA VAL A 51 -5.31 -7.94 -9.56
C VAL A 51 -4.75 -6.78 -10.38
N ASN A 52 -4.63 -6.95 -11.69
CA ASN A 52 -4.14 -5.92 -12.60
C ASN A 52 -4.97 -4.65 -12.46
N ARG A 53 -6.29 -4.77 -12.52
CA ARG A 53 -7.19 -3.62 -12.39
C ARG A 53 -7.06 -2.96 -11.02
N ARG A 54 -6.92 -3.76 -9.97
CA ARG A 54 -6.79 -3.21 -8.60
C ARG A 54 -5.47 -2.47 -8.42
N VAL A 55 -4.36 -3.02 -8.90
CA VAL A 55 -3.05 -2.37 -8.83
C VAL A 55 -3.08 -1.04 -9.58
N ARG A 56 -3.67 -1.02 -10.78
CA ARG A 56 -3.77 0.22 -11.55
C ARG A 56 -4.62 1.27 -10.84
N ALA A 57 -5.71 0.86 -10.20
CA ALA A 57 -6.54 1.78 -9.42
C ALA A 57 -5.76 2.35 -8.23
N LEU A 58 -4.99 1.51 -7.55
CA LEU A 58 -4.15 1.96 -6.43
C LEU A 58 -3.03 2.89 -6.91
N GLU A 59 -2.49 2.65 -8.09
CA GLU A 59 -1.51 3.54 -8.72
C GLU A 59 -2.14 4.91 -9.01
N ASP A 60 -3.33 4.93 -9.59
CA ASP A 60 -4.05 6.16 -9.89
C ASP A 60 -4.35 6.98 -8.63
N HIS A 61 -4.57 6.32 -7.52
CA HIS A 61 -4.82 6.99 -6.24
C HIS A 61 -3.53 7.35 -5.48
N GLY A 62 -2.37 7.05 -6.04
CA GLY A 62 -1.10 7.44 -5.45
C GLY A 62 -0.58 6.51 -4.37
N TYR A 63 -1.10 5.29 -4.25
CA TYR A 63 -0.64 4.33 -3.26
C TYR A 63 0.45 3.39 -3.78
N ILE A 64 0.50 3.22 -5.09
CA ILE A 64 1.47 2.36 -5.76
C ILE A 64 2.13 3.17 -6.87
N GLU A 65 3.42 2.94 -7.08
CA GLU A 65 4.15 3.59 -8.15
C GLU A 65 5.05 2.60 -8.87
N LYS A 66 5.34 2.88 -10.12
CA LYS A 66 6.31 2.11 -10.90
C LYS A 66 7.71 2.44 -10.39
N SER A 67 8.48 1.40 -10.02
CA SER A 67 9.83 1.58 -9.51
C SER A 67 10.91 1.20 -10.53
N GLY A 68 10.55 0.48 -11.60
CA GLY A 68 11.50 0.05 -12.60
C GLY A 68 10.93 -1.02 -13.49
N GLU A 69 11.82 -1.77 -14.14
CA GLU A 69 11.44 -2.84 -15.04
C GLU A 69 12.37 -4.04 -14.82
N ARG A 70 11.84 -5.23 -15.10
CA ARG A 70 12.59 -6.48 -15.06
C ARG A 70 12.36 -7.20 -16.38
N LYS A 71 13.42 -7.71 -17.00
CA LYS A 71 13.29 -8.55 -18.20
C LYS A 71 12.76 -9.92 -17.80
N THR A 72 11.76 -10.37 -18.53
CA THR A 72 11.23 -11.72 -18.40
C THR A 72 12.10 -12.70 -19.21
N LYS A 73 11.86 -14.01 -19.03
CA LYS A 73 12.56 -15.04 -19.79
C LYS A 73 12.36 -14.92 -21.30
N THR A 74 11.24 -14.32 -21.72
CA THR A 74 10.93 -14.13 -23.14
C THR A 74 11.47 -12.82 -23.68
N GLY A 75 12.22 -12.05 -22.89
CA GLY A 75 12.82 -10.79 -23.32
C GLY A 75 11.93 -9.56 -23.18
N PHE A 76 10.69 -9.71 -22.76
CA PHE A 76 9.80 -8.58 -22.53
C PHE A 76 10.09 -7.91 -21.19
N ALA A 77 9.97 -6.58 -21.17
CA ALA A 77 10.12 -5.83 -19.93
C ALA A 77 8.82 -5.88 -19.12
N ALA A 78 8.92 -6.32 -17.87
CA ALA A 78 7.80 -6.31 -16.94
C ALA A 78 7.99 -5.17 -15.94
N LYS A 79 6.95 -4.38 -15.74
CA LYS A 79 6.99 -3.24 -14.82
C LYS A 79 7.01 -3.73 -13.37
N LEU A 80 7.90 -3.14 -12.58
CA LEU A 80 7.97 -3.38 -11.14
C LEU A 80 7.21 -2.27 -10.41
N TYR A 81 6.45 -2.66 -9.40
CA TYR A 81 5.62 -1.73 -8.61
C TYR A 81 6.02 -1.79 -7.14
N GLN A 82 5.93 -0.67 -6.48
CA GLN A 82 6.22 -0.55 -5.05
C GLN A 82 5.20 0.37 -4.38
N LEU A 83 5.14 0.31 -3.05
CA LEU A 83 4.31 1.21 -2.26
C LEU A 83 4.93 2.59 -2.19
N THR A 84 4.07 3.62 -2.21
CA THR A 84 4.48 5.01 -1.98
C THR A 84 4.46 5.32 -0.48
N ALA A 85 5.01 6.49 -0.13
CA ALA A 85 4.91 6.98 1.26
C ALA A 85 3.45 7.11 1.70
N ARG A 86 2.55 7.50 0.78
CA ARG A 86 1.12 7.58 1.06
C ARG A 86 0.54 6.24 1.50
N ALA A 87 0.98 5.15 0.86
CA ALA A 87 0.53 3.81 1.22
C ALA A 87 0.98 3.41 2.63
N TYR A 88 2.24 3.68 2.95
CA TYR A 88 2.76 3.41 4.29
C TYR A 88 2.03 4.21 5.36
N LEU A 89 1.74 5.47 5.07
CA LEU A 89 0.96 6.31 5.99
C LEU A 89 -0.45 5.72 6.20
N ALA A 90 -1.11 5.29 5.12
CA ALA A 90 -2.43 4.68 5.21
C ALA A 90 -2.42 3.41 6.06
N MET A 91 -1.39 2.56 5.89
CA MET A 91 -1.23 1.35 6.69
C MET A 91 -1.04 1.69 8.17
N LEU A 92 -0.19 2.67 8.45
CA LEU A 92 0.08 3.11 9.82
C LEU A 92 -1.21 3.62 10.48
N LEU A 93 -1.92 4.52 9.82
CA LEU A 93 -3.15 5.09 10.35
C LEU A 93 -4.25 4.05 10.54
N SER A 94 -4.28 3.01 9.71
CA SER A 94 -5.25 1.92 9.84
C SER A 94 -4.97 1.01 11.02
N SER A 95 -3.70 0.89 11.42
CA SER A 95 -3.31 0.00 12.51
C SER A 95 -3.37 0.68 13.87
N ILE A 96 -3.53 2.00 13.92
CA ILE A 96 -3.55 2.78 15.15
C ILE A 96 -4.99 3.10 15.53
N ASP A 97 -5.32 2.94 16.82
CA ASP A 97 -6.50 3.54 17.40
C ASP A 97 -6.18 5.03 17.61
N LEU A 98 -6.75 5.88 16.77
CA LEU A 98 -6.45 7.33 16.79
C LEU A 98 -6.81 7.95 18.13
N GLU A 99 -7.91 7.55 18.73
CA GLU A 99 -8.33 8.09 20.02
C GLU A 99 -7.34 7.71 21.12
N ASP A 100 -6.93 6.45 21.15
CA ASP A 100 -5.95 5.95 22.10
C ASP A 100 -4.59 6.64 21.88
N PHE A 101 -4.19 6.81 20.62
CA PHE A 101 -2.96 7.52 20.27
C PHE A 101 -2.97 8.96 20.80
N ILE A 102 -4.09 9.67 20.58
CA ILE A 102 -4.22 11.05 21.04
C ILE A 102 -4.09 11.14 22.56
N LYS A 103 -4.67 10.20 23.28
CA LYS A 103 -4.63 10.17 24.74
C LYS A 103 -3.25 9.84 25.30
N LYS A 104 -2.50 8.97 24.63
CA LYS A 104 -1.21 8.46 25.12
C LYS A 104 0.00 9.14 24.53
N ALA A 105 -0.15 9.84 23.40
CA ALA A 105 0.97 10.46 22.74
C ALA A 105 1.51 11.61 23.57
N SER A 106 2.83 11.73 23.63
CA SER A 106 3.47 12.87 24.25
C SER A 106 3.25 14.13 23.40
N GLU A 107 3.35 15.29 24.03
CA GLU A 107 3.25 16.56 23.33
C GLU A 107 4.28 16.67 22.21
N ALA A 108 5.49 16.19 22.44
CA ALA A 108 6.54 16.21 21.42
C ALA A 108 6.17 15.35 20.21
N MET A 109 5.54 14.20 20.40
CA MET A 109 5.08 13.35 19.30
C MET A 109 3.98 14.03 18.50
N ILE A 110 3.05 14.69 19.18
CA ILE A 110 1.96 15.42 18.54
C ILE A 110 2.49 16.56 17.70
N LEU A 111 3.41 17.35 18.26
CA LEU A 111 4.03 18.46 17.55
C LEU A 111 4.84 17.99 16.34
N SER A 112 5.54 16.88 16.47
CA SER A 112 6.29 16.30 15.36
C SER A 112 5.36 15.88 14.22
N ALA A 113 4.24 15.24 14.53
CA ALA A 113 3.26 14.85 13.54
C ALA A 113 2.62 16.06 12.86
N LEU A 114 2.29 17.09 13.63
CA LEU A 114 1.72 18.33 13.09
C LEU A 114 2.70 19.03 12.17
N SER A 115 3.98 19.07 12.52
CA SER A 115 5.02 19.68 11.70
C SER A 115 5.10 18.99 10.31
N ALA A 116 4.96 17.68 10.28
CA ALA A 116 4.99 16.91 9.04
C ALA A 116 3.85 17.32 8.09
N PHE A 117 2.69 17.68 8.62
CA PHE A 117 1.54 18.10 7.81
C PHE A 117 1.55 19.59 7.45
N ILE A 118 2.00 20.42 8.37
CA ILE A 118 1.90 21.88 8.23
C ILE A 118 3.09 22.47 7.46
N CYS A 119 4.29 21.90 7.65
CA CYS A 119 5.52 22.41 7.05
C CYS A 119 6.21 21.32 6.24
N PRO A 120 5.64 20.88 5.09
CA PRO A 120 6.22 19.79 4.30
C PRO A 120 7.62 20.09 3.76
N GLU A 121 8.00 21.36 3.58
CA GLU A 121 9.32 21.76 3.12
C GLU A 121 10.44 21.36 4.08
N PHE A 122 10.14 21.12 5.34
CA PHE A 122 11.12 20.65 6.30
C PHE A 122 11.44 19.16 6.19
N GLN A 123 10.77 18.45 5.30
CA GLN A 123 10.95 17.02 5.10
C GLN A 123 11.89 16.68 3.94
N SER A 124 12.33 17.68 3.24
CA SER A 124 13.23 17.47 2.09
C SER A 124 14.61 17.03 2.51
#